data_3a3db02517e3e4fbfe3ef35d650da6f9
#
_entry.id   3a3db02517e3e4fbfe3ef35d650da6f9
#
_cell.length_a   1.000
_cell.length_b   1.000
_cell.length_c   1.000
_cell.angle_alpha   90.00
_cell.angle_beta   90.00
_cell.angle_gamma   90.00
#
_symmetry.space_group_name_H-M   'P 1'
#
loop_
_entity.id
_entity.type
_entity.pdbx_description
1 polymer ?
#
loop_
_entity_poly.entity_id
_entity_poly.type
_entity_poly.pdbx_seq_one_letter_code
_entity_poly.pdbx_strand_id
1 'polypeptide(L)'
;MEMNDIVTDGNMKIPKFASLLSDSRFKAVLAEPRNKEILRQLINLILPEDRQVAEIEEYEDRELDGFTAFSKSARVDVRCRDIHGRTFIVEMQRKMHDRFIQRCIWYGAKAYGKDLSPGAEYDDLRPVYVIAFIEESLPHEDEGLWDGDNFVACYQMTE
;
A
#
# COMPACT_ATOMS: atom_id res chain seq x y z
N MET A 1 26.81 6.04 1.76
CA MET A 1 26.79 7.31 2.52
C MET A 1 26.01 7.04 3.79
N GLU A 2 26.70 6.77 4.90
CA GLU A 2 26.10 6.42 6.19
C GLU A 2 25.44 7.67 6.79
N MET A 3 24.13 7.72 6.80
CA MET A 3 23.36 8.72 7.54
C MET A 3 22.87 8.12 8.87
N ASN A 4 23.81 7.90 9.78
CA ASN A 4 23.50 7.57 11.18
C ASN A 4 24.03 8.67 12.09
N ASP A 5 23.36 9.83 12.10
CA ASP A 5 23.53 10.78 13.20
C ASP A 5 22.86 10.21 14.46
N ILE A 6 23.65 9.62 15.34
CA ILE A 6 23.21 9.06 16.62
C ILE A 6 23.42 10.13 17.68
N VAL A 7 22.35 10.53 18.35
CA VAL A 7 22.42 11.36 19.56
C VAL A 7 22.60 10.44 20.76
N THR A 8 23.70 10.61 21.50
CA THR A 8 23.94 9.85 22.72
C THR A 8 23.49 10.66 23.94
N ASP A 9 22.48 10.20 24.64
CA ASP A 9 22.17 10.60 25.99
C ASP A 9 22.45 9.38 26.90
N GLY A 10 23.51 9.50 27.69
CA GLY A 10 23.98 8.63 28.76
C GLY A 10 23.58 7.14 28.73
N ASN A 11 23.93 6.34 27.72
CA ASN A 11 23.78 4.89 27.55
C ASN A 11 22.71 4.36 26.58
N MET A 12 21.88 5.16 25.99
CA MET A 12 20.93 4.69 24.98
C MET A 12 21.18 5.42 23.65
N LYS A 13 21.59 4.68 22.61
CA LYS A 13 21.69 5.22 21.25
C LYS A 13 20.30 5.39 20.68
N ILE A 14 19.79 6.60 20.68
CA ILE A 14 18.51 6.92 20.08
C ILE A 14 18.76 7.38 18.64
N PRO A 15 18.23 6.71 17.61
CA PRO A 15 18.37 7.19 16.24
C PRO A 15 17.67 8.55 16.11
N LYS A 16 18.38 9.54 15.54
CA LYS A 16 17.88 10.89 15.32
C LYS A 16 16.63 10.93 14.43
N PHE A 17 16.51 9.94 13.56
CA PHE A 17 15.35 9.76 12.67
C PHE A 17 14.70 8.42 12.92
N ALA A 18 13.39 8.42 13.03
CA ALA A 18 12.61 7.20 13.15
C ALA A 18 12.47 6.55 11.77
N SER A 19 12.78 5.25 11.67
CA SER A 19 12.49 4.51 10.43
C SER A 19 10.98 4.47 10.17
N LEU A 20 10.55 4.87 8.98
CA LEU A 20 9.17 4.70 8.51
C LEU A 20 8.80 3.22 8.28
N LEU A 21 9.80 2.34 8.20
CA LEU A 21 9.60 0.90 7.97
C LEU A 21 9.01 0.16 9.19
N SER A 22 8.77 0.83 10.32
CA SER A 22 7.99 0.21 11.39
C SER A 22 6.50 0.41 11.14
N ASP A 23 5.73 -0.67 11.25
CA ASP A 23 4.28 -0.72 11.03
C ASP A 23 3.52 0.41 11.76
N SER A 24 3.82 0.63 13.04
CA SER A 24 3.17 1.66 13.83
C SER A 24 3.49 3.09 13.36
N ARG A 25 4.72 3.34 12.91
CA ARG A 25 5.15 4.68 12.44
C ARG A 25 4.64 4.94 11.03
N PHE A 26 4.68 3.93 10.18
CA PHE A 26 4.11 3.98 8.84
C PHE A 26 2.63 4.40 8.91
N LYS A 27 1.84 3.70 9.73
CA LYS A 27 0.44 4.03 9.96
C LYS A 27 0.25 5.42 10.56
N ALA A 28 1.05 5.78 11.56
CA ALA A 28 0.94 7.09 12.22
C ALA A 28 1.22 8.26 11.28
N VAL A 29 2.06 8.08 10.26
CA VAL A 29 2.38 9.12 9.28
C VAL A 29 1.43 9.08 8.10
N LEU A 30 1.25 7.93 7.46
CA LEU A 30 0.57 7.83 6.18
C LEU A 30 -0.96 7.66 6.30
N ALA A 31 -1.45 7.14 7.43
CA ALA A 31 -2.89 7.06 7.69
C ALA A 31 -3.48 8.32 8.36
N GLU A 32 -2.65 9.33 8.60
CA GLU A 32 -3.08 10.61 9.17
C GLU A 32 -3.61 11.53 8.06
N PRO A 33 -4.89 11.95 8.11
CA PRO A 33 -5.51 12.76 7.04
C PRO A 33 -4.78 14.06 6.72
N ARG A 34 -4.08 14.65 7.70
CA ARG A 34 -3.27 15.87 7.50
C ARG A 34 -2.06 15.63 6.61
N ASN A 35 -1.65 14.39 6.42
CA ASN A 35 -0.47 14.00 5.65
C ASN A 35 -0.84 13.50 4.23
N LYS A 36 -2.02 13.85 3.70
CA LYS A 36 -2.46 13.47 2.34
C LYS A 36 -1.39 13.71 1.28
N GLU A 37 -0.69 14.84 1.36
CA GLU A 37 0.34 15.19 0.39
C GLU A 37 1.56 14.27 0.47
N ILE A 38 1.97 13.86 1.67
CA ILE A 38 3.07 12.88 1.85
C ILE A 38 2.67 11.53 1.23
N LEU A 39 1.45 11.08 1.51
CA LEU A 39 0.93 9.83 0.94
C LEU A 39 0.84 9.90 -0.59
N ARG A 40 0.34 11.01 -1.15
CA ARG A 40 0.26 11.24 -2.59
C ARG A 40 1.62 11.17 -3.26
N GLN A 41 2.61 11.86 -2.69
CA GLN A 41 3.98 11.86 -3.21
C GLN A 41 4.59 10.45 -3.17
N LEU A 42 4.38 9.71 -2.08
CA LEU A 42 4.86 8.34 -1.94
C LEU A 42 4.25 7.40 -3.00
N ILE A 43 2.95 7.51 -3.23
CA ILE A 43 2.25 6.76 -4.29
C ILE A 43 2.84 7.11 -5.67
N ASN A 44 3.04 8.40 -5.93
CA ASN A 44 3.54 8.88 -7.22
C ASN A 44 5.01 8.55 -7.49
N LEU A 45 5.81 8.22 -6.48
CA LEU A 45 7.16 7.69 -6.70
C LEU A 45 7.17 6.31 -7.37
N ILE A 46 6.07 5.57 -7.28
CA ILE A 46 5.94 4.20 -7.78
C ILE A 46 5.13 4.15 -9.06
N LEU A 47 4.12 5.00 -9.19
CA LEU A 47 3.24 5.01 -10.34
C LEU A 47 3.91 5.63 -11.57
N PRO A 48 3.68 5.07 -12.77
CA PRO A 48 4.12 5.68 -14.01
C PRO A 48 3.42 7.04 -14.24
N GLU A 49 4.00 7.89 -15.08
CA GLU A 49 3.54 9.27 -15.29
C GLU A 49 2.07 9.39 -15.70
N ASP A 50 1.60 8.46 -16.53
CA ASP A 50 0.22 8.42 -17.04
C ASP A 50 -0.81 8.01 -15.98
N ARG A 51 -0.37 7.51 -14.82
CA ARG A 51 -1.22 7.02 -13.73
C ARG A 51 -1.08 7.79 -12.42
N GLN A 52 -0.31 8.84 -12.42
CA GLN A 52 -0.08 9.62 -11.20
C GLN A 52 -1.37 10.17 -10.58
N VAL A 53 -1.34 10.32 -9.27
CA VAL A 53 -2.42 10.86 -8.46
C VAL A 53 -2.25 12.37 -8.36
N ALA A 54 -3.23 13.11 -8.86
CA ALA A 54 -3.25 14.57 -8.75
C ALA A 54 -3.58 15.00 -7.31
N GLU A 55 -4.59 14.39 -6.70
CA GLU A 55 -5.05 14.69 -5.35
C GLU A 55 -5.70 13.46 -4.71
N ILE A 56 -5.46 13.26 -3.40
CA ILE A 56 -6.21 12.31 -2.58
C ILE A 56 -7.45 13.03 -2.05
N GLU A 57 -8.61 12.56 -2.45
CA GLU A 57 -9.89 13.11 -2.02
C GLU A 57 -10.16 12.75 -0.55
N GLU A 58 -10.14 11.46 -0.24
CA GLU A 58 -10.47 10.97 1.09
C GLU A 58 -9.68 9.75 1.52
N TYR A 59 -9.57 9.57 2.85
CA TYR A 59 -9.18 8.29 3.45
C TYR A 59 -10.44 7.45 3.67
N GLU A 60 -10.35 6.20 3.29
CA GLU A 60 -11.44 5.24 3.46
C GLU A 60 -11.23 4.34 4.69
N ASP A 61 -12.29 3.66 5.09
CA ASP A 61 -12.18 2.65 6.14
C ASP A 61 -11.19 1.56 5.72
N ARG A 62 -10.26 1.28 6.61
CA ARG A 62 -9.21 0.27 6.43
C ARG A 62 -9.74 -1.15 6.58
N GLU A 63 -10.96 -1.33 7.07
CA GLU A 63 -11.58 -2.63 7.18
C GLU A 63 -12.21 -3.04 5.85
N LEU A 64 -11.75 -4.16 5.33
CA LEU A 64 -12.30 -4.82 4.15
C LEU A 64 -13.23 -5.93 4.64
N ASP A 65 -14.52 -5.63 4.72
CA ASP A 65 -15.55 -6.54 5.19
C ASP A 65 -15.57 -7.84 4.38
N GLY A 66 -16.04 -8.91 5.00
CA GLY A 66 -16.37 -10.13 4.29
C GLY A 66 -17.53 -9.91 3.32
N PHE A 67 -17.57 -10.65 2.22
CA PHE A 67 -18.75 -10.65 1.32
C PHE A 67 -20.02 -11.19 1.98
N THR A 68 -19.86 -11.91 3.07
CA THR A 68 -20.95 -12.39 3.95
C THR A 68 -20.53 -12.27 5.40
N ALA A 69 -21.45 -12.35 6.34
CA ALA A 69 -21.16 -12.35 7.79
C ALA A 69 -20.18 -13.45 8.23
N PHE A 70 -20.00 -14.50 7.43
CA PHE A 70 -19.10 -15.63 7.70
C PHE A 70 -17.80 -15.58 6.89
N SER A 71 -17.64 -14.63 5.98
CA SER A 71 -16.43 -14.52 5.21
C SER A 71 -15.37 -13.70 5.92
N LYS A 72 -14.10 -14.05 5.65
CA LYS A 72 -12.93 -13.41 6.27
C LYS A 72 -12.92 -11.92 5.95
N SER A 73 -12.87 -11.08 6.99
CA SER A 73 -12.51 -9.67 6.90
C SER A 73 -10.99 -9.49 6.88
N ALA A 74 -10.53 -8.33 6.44
CA ALA A 74 -9.14 -7.94 6.53
C ALA A 74 -9.04 -6.48 6.93
N ARG A 75 -7.92 -6.12 7.54
CA ARG A 75 -7.59 -4.74 7.86
C ARG A 75 -6.29 -4.37 7.14
N VAL A 76 -6.36 -3.33 6.34
CA VAL A 76 -5.22 -2.78 5.60
C VAL A 76 -4.58 -1.62 6.35
N ASP A 77 -3.33 -1.27 6.00
CA ASP A 77 -2.61 -0.22 6.71
C ASP A 77 -3.12 1.17 6.36
N VAL A 78 -3.24 1.47 5.08
CA VAL A 78 -3.82 2.71 4.57
C VAL A 78 -4.74 2.37 3.41
N ARG A 79 -5.89 3.03 3.36
CA ARG A 79 -6.80 2.99 2.22
C ARG A 79 -7.27 4.41 1.93
N CYS A 80 -7.19 4.82 0.67
CA CYS A 80 -7.61 6.14 0.25
C CYS A 80 -8.18 6.11 -1.18
N ARG A 81 -8.90 7.16 -1.52
CA ARG A 81 -9.48 7.39 -2.85
C ARG A 81 -8.98 8.70 -3.40
N ASP A 82 -8.72 8.75 -4.70
CA ASP A 82 -8.40 10.00 -5.38
C ASP A 82 -9.64 10.66 -5.98
N ILE A 83 -9.45 11.87 -6.50
CA ILE A 83 -10.51 12.67 -7.15
C ILE A 83 -11.12 12.02 -8.41
N HIS A 84 -10.50 10.97 -8.95
CA HIS A 84 -11.00 10.19 -10.08
C HIS A 84 -11.70 8.89 -9.64
N GLY A 85 -11.88 8.69 -8.33
CA GLY A 85 -12.51 7.53 -7.75
C GLY A 85 -11.63 6.28 -7.72
N ARG A 86 -10.33 6.39 -8.06
CA ARG A 86 -9.38 5.26 -7.98
C ARG A 86 -9.04 4.98 -6.53
N THR A 87 -9.10 3.72 -6.12
CA THR A 87 -8.76 3.29 -4.75
C THR A 87 -7.31 2.85 -4.66
N PHE A 88 -6.63 3.31 -3.63
CA PHE A 88 -5.26 2.92 -3.30
C PHE A 88 -5.22 2.28 -1.93
N ILE A 89 -4.69 1.06 -1.87
CA ILE A 89 -4.36 0.34 -0.64
C ILE A 89 -2.84 0.37 -0.52
N VAL A 90 -2.32 0.86 0.60
CA VAL A 90 -0.87 0.93 0.85
C VAL A 90 -0.56 0.10 2.09
N GLU A 91 0.32 -0.88 1.91
CA GLU A 91 0.72 -1.85 2.93
C GLU A 91 2.21 -1.72 3.25
N MET A 92 2.57 -1.91 4.52
CA MET A 92 3.96 -2.02 4.97
C MET A 92 4.20 -3.42 5.53
N GLN A 93 5.19 -4.11 4.98
CA GLN A 93 5.55 -5.46 5.41
C GLN A 93 7.05 -5.55 5.66
N ARG A 94 7.44 -5.83 6.91
CA ARG A 94 8.87 -5.99 7.27
C ARG A 94 9.46 -7.29 6.74
N LYS A 95 8.69 -8.36 6.77
CA LYS A 95 9.11 -9.68 6.32
C LYS A 95 8.12 -10.22 5.32
N MET A 96 8.64 -10.80 4.28
CA MET A 96 7.82 -11.53 3.32
C MET A 96 7.25 -12.78 3.99
N HIS A 97 5.93 -12.86 4.11
CA HIS A 97 5.25 -14.06 4.54
C HIS A 97 4.80 -14.89 3.34
N ASP A 98 4.78 -16.20 3.50
CA ASP A 98 4.19 -17.08 2.49
C ASP A 98 2.81 -16.53 2.08
N ARG A 99 2.57 -16.48 0.77
CA ARG A 99 1.31 -16.01 0.17
C ARG A 99 0.98 -14.53 0.39
N PHE A 100 2.00 -13.69 0.57
CA PHE A 100 1.79 -12.24 0.68
C PHE A 100 1.16 -11.67 -0.60
N ILE A 101 1.64 -12.09 -1.76
CA ILE A 101 1.11 -11.66 -3.08
C ILE A 101 -0.38 -12.04 -3.19
N GLN A 102 -0.75 -13.28 -2.84
CA GLN A 102 -2.14 -13.73 -2.86
C GLN A 102 -3.02 -12.90 -1.91
N ARG A 103 -2.45 -12.45 -0.78
CA ARG A 103 -3.14 -11.54 0.14
C ARG A 103 -3.38 -10.18 -0.49
N CYS A 104 -2.39 -9.60 -1.18
CA CYS A 104 -2.53 -8.34 -1.90
C CYS A 104 -3.59 -8.42 -3.00
N ILE A 105 -3.57 -9.50 -3.80
CA ILE A 105 -4.60 -9.78 -4.83
C ILE A 105 -5.99 -9.85 -4.18
N TRP A 106 -6.12 -10.53 -3.06
CA TRP A 106 -7.38 -10.66 -2.35
C TRP A 106 -7.88 -9.33 -1.79
N TYR A 107 -6.99 -8.45 -1.29
CA TYR A 107 -7.34 -7.08 -0.86
C TYR A 107 -7.87 -6.25 -2.03
N GLY A 108 -7.17 -6.29 -3.17
CA GLY A 108 -7.58 -5.61 -4.39
C GLY A 108 -8.96 -6.06 -4.87
N ALA A 109 -9.18 -7.38 -4.94
CA ALA A 109 -10.46 -7.95 -5.36
C ALA A 109 -11.62 -7.55 -4.42
N LYS A 110 -11.38 -7.54 -3.10
CA LYS A 110 -12.39 -7.08 -2.13
C LYS A 110 -12.73 -5.60 -2.29
N ALA A 111 -11.71 -4.76 -2.43
CA ALA A 111 -11.92 -3.32 -2.61
C ALA A 111 -12.65 -3.05 -3.93
N TYR A 112 -12.29 -3.73 -4.99
CA TYR A 112 -12.93 -3.61 -6.31
C TYR A 112 -14.40 -4.01 -6.28
N GLY A 113 -14.73 -5.14 -5.64
CA GLY A 113 -16.11 -5.62 -5.55
C GLY A 113 -17.00 -4.81 -4.59
N LYS A 114 -16.41 -4.03 -3.66
CA LYS A 114 -17.17 -3.23 -2.70
C LYS A 114 -17.91 -2.06 -3.35
N ASP A 115 -17.34 -1.52 -4.43
CA ASP A 115 -17.92 -0.36 -5.11
C ASP A 115 -19.12 -0.74 -6.02
N LEU A 116 -19.36 -2.04 -6.23
CA LEU A 116 -20.48 -2.53 -7.02
C LEU A 116 -21.71 -2.80 -6.11
N SER A 117 -22.53 -1.79 -5.94
CA SER A 117 -23.81 -1.90 -5.22
C SER A 117 -24.88 -2.59 -6.09
N PRO A 118 -25.94 -3.19 -5.50
CA PRO A 118 -27.06 -3.71 -6.28
C PRO A 118 -27.66 -2.64 -7.20
N GLY A 119 -27.64 -2.87 -8.50
CA GLY A 119 -28.12 -1.93 -9.53
C GLY A 119 -27.08 -0.97 -10.08
N ALA A 120 -25.84 -1.03 -9.62
CA ALA A 120 -24.73 -0.29 -10.23
C ALA A 120 -24.31 -0.95 -11.56
N GLU A 121 -23.86 -0.13 -12.52
CA GLU A 121 -23.35 -0.62 -13.78
C GLU A 121 -21.86 -1.01 -13.65
N TYR A 122 -21.42 -1.98 -14.44
CA TYR A 122 -19.99 -2.37 -14.43
C TYR A 122 -19.05 -1.24 -14.87
N ASP A 123 -19.56 -0.29 -15.66
CA ASP A 123 -18.80 0.90 -16.09
C ASP A 123 -18.51 1.88 -14.93
N ASP A 124 -19.18 1.72 -13.78
CA ASP A 124 -18.91 2.51 -12.57
C ASP A 124 -17.70 2.00 -11.81
N LEU A 125 -17.22 0.79 -12.10
CA LEU A 125 -16.04 0.24 -11.45
C LEU A 125 -14.80 1.08 -11.73
N ARG A 126 -14.06 1.39 -10.68
CA ARG A 126 -12.82 2.17 -10.75
C ARG A 126 -11.60 1.31 -10.42
N PRO A 127 -10.44 1.62 -10.99
CA PRO A 127 -9.22 0.87 -10.72
C PRO A 127 -8.87 0.85 -9.23
N VAL A 128 -8.36 -0.29 -8.77
CA VAL A 128 -7.81 -0.48 -7.43
C VAL A 128 -6.33 -0.81 -7.55
N TYR A 129 -5.51 -0.04 -6.83
CA TYR A 129 -4.07 -0.23 -6.75
C TYR A 129 -3.70 -0.75 -5.36
N VAL A 130 -2.94 -1.81 -5.29
CA VAL A 130 -2.36 -2.31 -4.04
C VAL A 130 -0.86 -2.10 -4.11
N ILE A 131 -0.35 -1.21 -3.27
CA ILE A 131 1.06 -0.84 -3.20
C ILE A 131 1.61 -1.41 -1.90
N ALA A 132 2.63 -2.26 -2.00
CA ALA A 132 3.24 -2.89 -0.84
C ALA A 132 4.72 -2.50 -0.74
N PHE A 133 5.09 -1.96 0.41
CA PHE A 133 6.48 -1.71 0.76
C PHE A 133 6.99 -2.89 1.57
N ILE A 134 8.07 -3.52 1.12
CA ILE A 134 8.66 -4.70 1.72
C ILE A 134 10.10 -4.40 2.08
N GLU A 135 10.50 -4.68 3.34
CA GLU A 135 11.88 -4.46 3.79
C GLU A 135 12.81 -5.60 3.35
N GLU A 136 12.30 -6.81 3.15
CA GLU A 136 13.05 -7.96 2.64
C GLU A 136 12.95 -8.07 1.12
N SER A 137 14.03 -8.56 0.48
CA SER A 137 14.00 -8.88 -0.95
C SER A 137 12.97 -9.97 -1.23
N LEU A 138 12.26 -9.85 -2.37
CA LEU A 138 11.39 -10.90 -2.86
C LEU A 138 12.21 -12.16 -3.18
N PRO A 139 11.69 -13.37 -2.91
CA PRO A 139 12.33 -14.60 -3.34
C PRO A 139 12.49 -14.62 -4.86
N HIS A 140 13.66 -15.01 -5.36
CA HIS A 140 14.01 -15.05 -6.79
C HIS A 140 13.31 -16.15 -7.60
N GLU A 141 12.22 -16.73 -7.12
CA GLU A 141 11.58 -17.88 -7.81
C GLU A 141 10.83 -17.50 -9.10
N ASP A 142 10.56 -16.22 -9.32
CA ASP A 142 9.95 -15.71 -10.57
C ASP A 142 11.01 -15.04 -11.45
N GLU A 143 11.83 -15.85 -12.13
CA GLU A 143 12.92 -15.40 -13.02
C GLU A 143 12.49 -14.49 -14.20
N GLY A 144 11.23 -14.15 -14.35
CA GLY A 144 10.70 -13.34 -15.44
C GLY A 144 10.25 -11.91 -15.08
N LEU A 145 10.12 -11.58 -13.78
CA LEU A 145 9.55 -10.31 -13.32
C LEU A 145 10.55 -9.41 -12.58
N TRP A 146 11.76 -9.91 -12.32
CA TRP A 146 12.80 -9.21 -11.58
C TRP A 146 14.07 -9.10 -12.42
N ASP A 147 14.48 -7.90 -12.78
CA ASP A 147 15.72 -7.63 -13.53
C ASP A 147 16.94 -7.31 -12.64
N GLY A 148 16.87 -7.58 -11.36
CA GLY A 148 17.97 -7.46 -10.40
C GLY A 148 18.29 -6.05 -9.92
N ASP A 149 17.98 -5.03 -10.70
CA ASP A 149 18.28 -3.63 -10.39
C ASP A 149 17.05 -2.80 -10.03
N ASN A 150 15.85 -3.34 -10.27
CA ASN A 150 14.58 -2.66 -9.94
C ASN A 150 14.08 -3.01 -8.54
N PHE A 151 13.78 -1.97 -7.77
CA PHE A 151 13.16 -2.08 -6.45
C PHE A 151 11.62 -2.18 -6.51
N VAL A 152 11.03 -2.23 -7.71
CA VAL A 152 9.59 -2.25 -7.92
C VAL A 152 9.21 -3.43 -8.80
N ALA A 153 8.34 -4.32 -8.28
CA ALA A 153 7.69 -5.36 -9.05
C ALA A 153 6.22 -4.99 -9.27
N CYS A 154 5.73 -5.10 -10.50
CA CYS A 154 4.36 -4.80 -10.86
C CYS A 154 3.62 -6.08 -11.25
N TYR A 155 2.51 -6.37 -10.57
CA TYR A 155 1.62 -7.47 -10.89
C TYR A 155 0.29 -6.89 -11.38
N GLN A 156 -0.12 -7.26 -12.56
CA GLN A 156 -1.37 -6.82 -13.18
C GLN A 156 -2.23 -8.02 -13.54
N MET A 157 -3.52 -7.96 -13.23
CA MET A 157 -4.47 -8.89 -13.86
C MET A 157 -4.64 -8.47 -15.32
N THR A 158 -4.25 -9.35 -16.24
CA THR A 158 -4.46 -9.17 -17.67
C THR A 158 -5.61 -10.06 -18.14
N GLU A 159 -6.35 -9.58 -19.12
CA GLU A 159 -7.36 -10.37 -19.84
C GLU A 159 -6.72 -11.55 -20.57
#